data_f4d449be78e68318ea07031ae743fa90
#
_entry.id   f4d449be78e68318ea07031ae743fa90
#
_cell.length_a   1.000
_cell.length_b   1.000
_cell.length_c   1.000
_cell.angle_alpha   90.00
_cell.angle_beta   90.00
_cell.angle_gamma   90.00
#
_symmetry.space_group_name_H-M   'P 1'
#
loop_
_entity.id
_entity.type
_entity.pdbx_description
1 polymer ?
#
loop_
_entity_poly.entity_id
_entity_poly.type
_entity_poly.pdbx_seq_one_letter_code
_entity_poly.pdbx_strand_id
1 'polypeptide(L)'
;MTIQQLQYALAVYRAGSISGAAATLYIAQPNLSGMIRSLEEELGYPIFVRTSRGVKPTDRGLEALRQAAQMVQCHENMRLLGTAAPRERFRLGGIPYPPACDAFVALCREHETLPELELSYYCDEPEAAWDKLLLSELDMMLSLCSPESGERLLRQCKQQGLSVRHLVDVPIVLRIGPNHPLYHAPEIHLSDFEGYTLVDYNRRNFLDVPNLSALMKIDPDRVITVSDRSMKYTLISQGTMYALDCKLPPITNQRFKFRCIPLGDMHYCLYVIQRKDTADTPLGQRYLELLSSILKDL
;
A
#
# COMPACT_ATOMS: atom_id res chain seq x y z
N MET A 1 31.94 -0.70 9.96
CA MET A 1 30.47 -0.60 9.82
C MET A 1 29.79 -1.05 11.12
N THR A 2 28.90 -0.23 11.68
CA THR A 2 28.15 -0.51 12.91
C THR A 2 26.65 -0.43 12.68
N ILE A 3 25.84 -1.10 13.49
CA ILE A 3 24.38 -1.03 13.43
C ILE A 3 23.88 0.43 13.56
N GLN A 4 24.54 1.22 14.40
CA GLN A 4 24.19 2.64 14.55
C GLN A 4 24.42 3.44 13.26
N GLN A 5 25.50 3.20 12.54
CA GLN A 5 25.72 3.84 11.23
C GLN A 5 24.64 3.44 10.21
N LEU A 6 24.20 2.17 10.21
CA LEU A 6 23.11 1.71 9.36
C LEU A 6 21.78 2.39 9.73
N GLN A 7 21.47 2.48 11.03
CA GLN A 7 20.28 3.21 11.51
C GLN A 7 20.30 4.68 11.11
N TYR A 8 21.47 5.32 11.16
CA TYR A 8 21.65 6.71 10.73
C TYR A 8 21.45 6.88 9.21
N ALA A 9 21.97 5.96 8.40
CA ALA A 9 21.74 5.98 6.96
C ALA A 9 20.24 5.83 6.62
N LEU A 10 19.53 4.92 7.28
CA LEU A 10 18.10 4.76 7.13
C LEU A 10 17.32 6.03 7.55
N ALA A 11 17.73 6.68 8.64
CA ALA A 11 17.11 7.93 9.09
C ALA A 11 17.31 9.07 8.08
N VAL A 12 18.51 9.18 7.48
CA VAL A 12 18.80 10.16 6.43
C VAL A 12 17.96 9.90 5.17
N TYR A 13 17.78 8.64 4.79
CA TYR A 13 16.92 8.26 3.67
C TYR A 13 15.46 8.69 3.90
N ARG A 14 14.89 8.35 5.08
CA ARG A 14 13.50 8.71 5.45
C ARG A 14 13.28 10.22 5.50
N ALA A 15 14.25 10.97 6.03
CA ALA A 15 14.15 12.42 6.14
C ALA A 15 14.42 13.17 4.82
N GLY A 16 15.01 12.52 3.82
CA GLY A 16 15.42 13.13 2.57
C GLY A 16 16.51 14.22 2.73
N SER A 17 17.02 14.44 3.95
CA SER A 17 18.09 15.41 4.25
C SER A 17 18.86 15.03 5.52
N ILE A 18 20.16 15.33 5.53
CA ILE A 18 21.01 15.08 6.71
C ILE A 18 20.57 15.96 7.90
N SER A 19 20.20 17.22 7.64
CA SER A 19 19.74 18.14 8.70
C SER A 19 18.39 17.68 9.31
N GLY A 20 17.45 17.23 8.49
CA GLY A 20 16.17 16.70 8.97
C GLY A 20 16.36 15.44 9.81
N ALA A 21 17.20 14.51 9.36
CA ALA A 21 17.53 13.31 10.11
C ALA A 21 18.24 13.64 11.44
N ALA A 22 19.19 14.58 11.43
CA ALA A 22 19.92 15.01 12.63
C ALA A 22 18.96 15.61 13.69
N ALA A 23 17.99 16.42 13.24
CA ALA A 23 16.96 16.98 14.13
C ALA A 23 16.08 15.86 14.75
N THR A 24 15.64 14.89 13.96
CA THR A 24 14.83 13.75 14.43
C THR A 24 15.62 12.86 15.41
N LEU A 25 16.92 12.70 15.19
CA LEU A 25 17.79 11.88 16.03
C LEU A 25 18.35 12.61 17.25
N TYR A 26 18.08 13.92 17.38
CA TYR A 26 18.62 14.79 18.44
C TYR A 26 20.15 14.80 18.51
N ILE A 27 20.81 14.80 17.35
CA ILE A 27 22.28 14.88 17.24
C ILE A 27 22.72 16.05 16.38
N ALA A 28 23.97 16.48 16.55
CA ALA A 28 24.53 17.53 15.71
C ALA A 28 24.71 17.06 14.24
N GLN A 29 24.27 17.88 13.30
CA GLN A 29 24.32 17.55 11.86
C GLN A 29 25.76 17.24 11.37
N PRO A 30 26.84 17.92 11.82
CA PRO A 30 28.20 17.53 11.45
C PRO A 30 28.57 16.09 11.89
N ASN A 31 28.11 15.68 13.07
CA ASN A 31 28.36 14.31 13.56
C ASN A 31 27.65 13.28 12.68
N LEU A 32 26.37 13.48 12.35
CA LEU A 32 25.65 12.60 11.44
C LEU A 32 26.33 12.54 10.07
N SER A 33 26.70 13.70 9.52
CA SER A 33 27.38 13.77 8.21
C SER A 33 28.72 13.01 8.24
N GLY A 34 29.48 13.10 9.32
CA GLY A 34 30.72 12.35 9.52
C GLY A 34 30.50 10.85 9.57
N MET A 35 29.44 10.40 10.27
CA MET A 35 29.08 8.97 10.38
C MET A 35 28.66 8.38 9.03
N ILE A 36 27.86 9.12 8.23
CA ILE A 36 27.48 8.69 6.89
C ILE A 36 28.72 8.60 5.98
N ARG A 37 29.56 9.62 6.01
CA ARG A 37 30.79 9.62 5.22
C ARG A 37 31.74 8.45 5.59
N SER A 38 31.93 8.18 6.87
CA SER A 38 32.71 7.03 7.33
C SER A 38 32.12 5.70 6.86
N LEU A 39 30.80 5.56 6.83
CA LEU A 39 30.13 4.39 6.28
C LEU A 39 30.36 4.24 4.77
N GLU A 40 30.24 5.32 4.00
CA GLU A 40 30.49 5.34 2.56
C GLU A 40 31.96 5.04 2.21
N GLU A 41 32.91 5.56 3.00
CA GLU A 41 34.34 5.27 2.87
C GLU A 41 34.64 3.79 3.10
N GLU A 42 34.02 3.17 4.12
CA GLU A 42 34.17 1.73 4.41
C GLU A 42 33.55 0.85 3.31
N LEU A 43 32.39 1.24 2.77
CA LEU A 43 31.71 0.52 1.69
C LEU A 43 32.40 0.73 0.32
N GLY A 44 33.18 1.80 0.15
CA GLY A 44 33.88 2.12 -1.09
C GLY A 44 33.00 2.75 -2.18
N TYR A 45 31.79 3.17 -1.83
CA TYR A 45 30.87 3.87 -2.75
C TYR A 45 29.92 4.81 -1.98
N PRO A 46 29.43 5.90 -2.63
CA PRO A 46 28.46 6.78 -2.01
C PRO A 46 27.08 6.13 -1.90
N ILE A 47 26.49 6.23 -0.71
CA ILE A 47 25.08 5.86 -0.47
C ILE A 47 24.18 6.98 -0.98
N PHE A 48 24.58 8.24 -0.77
CA PHE A 48 23.77 9.41 -1.08
C PHE A 48 24.45 10.35 -2.06
N VAL A 49 23.65 11.02 -2.89
CA VAL A 49 24.04 12.20 -3.68
C VAL A 49 23.29 13.42 -3.18
N ARG A 50 23.98 14.57 -3.14
CA ARG A 50 23.37 15.85 -2.80
C ARG A 50 22.55 16.38 -3.97
N THR A 51 21.41 16.93 -3.67
CA THR A 51 20.51 17.60 -4.61
C THR A 51 20.15 18.99 -4.09
N SER A 52 19.54 19.83 -4.92
CA SER A 52 19.05 21.16 -4.50
C SER A 52 17.95 21.08 -3.41
N ARG A 53 17.34 19.91 -3.20
CA ARG A 53 16.26 19.70 -2.24
C ARG A 53 16.63 18.77 -1.07
N GLY A 54 17.90 18.45 -0.90
CA GLY A 54 18.38 17.55 0.14
C GLY A 54 19.32 16.46 -0.38
N VAL A 55 19.09 15.21 0.02
CA VAL A 55 19.86 14.05 -0.44
C VAL A 55 18.94 13.00 -1.05
N LYS A 56 19.48 12.29 -2.07
CA LYS A 56 18.82 11.12 -2.66
C LYS A 56 19.80 9.93 -2.64
N PRO A 57 19.31 8.70 -2.49
CA PRO A 57 20.19 7.55 -2.62
C PRO A 57 20.71 7.41 -4.07
N THR A 58 21.92 6.87 -4.21
CA THR A 58 22.39 6.29 -5.48
C THR A 58 21.73 4.93 -5.70
N ASP A 59 21.84 4.34 -6.91
CA ASP A 59 21.30 2.99 -7.16
C ASP A 59 21.96 1.95 -6.23
N ARG A 60 23.30 2.03 -6.05
CA ARG A 60 24.02 1.19 -5.09
C ARG A 60 23.68 1.54 -3.65
N GLY A 61 23.45 2.82 -3.37
CA GLY A 61 23.02 3.30 -2.06
C GLY A 61 21.64 2.78 -1.68
N LEU A 62 20.69 2.72 -2.62
CA LEU A 62 19.37 2.15 -2.37
C LEU A 62 19.46 0.68 -2.02
N GLU A 63 20.30 -0.10 -2.73
CA GLU A 63 20.54 -1.50 -2.40
C GLU A 63 21.21 -1.66 -1.03
N ALA A 64 22.22 -0.82 -0.72
CA ALA A 64 22.86 -0.81 0.59
C ALA A 64 21.86 -0.50 1.72
N LEU A 65 20.94 0.45 1.52
CA LEU A 65 19.90 0.79 2.49
C LEU A 65 18.93 -0.37 2.73
N ARG A 66 18.59 -1.15 1.71
CA ARG A 66 17.78 -2.36 1.85
C ARG A 66 18.47 -3.41 2.72
N GLN A 67 19.75 -3.68 2.45
CA GLN A 67 20.55 -4.59 3.27
C GLN A 67 20.70 -4.06 4.71
N ALA A 68 20.93 -2.75 4.87
CA ALA A 68 20.99 -2.09 6.15
C ALA A 68 19.69 -2.27 6.96
N ALA A 69 18.53 -2.14 6.31
CA ALA A 69 17.23 -2.33 6.96
C ALA A 69 17.04 -3.77 7.48
N GLN A 70 17.46 -4.76 6.68
CA GLN A 70 17.44 -6.17 7.11
C GLN A 70 18.37 -6.43 8.28
N MET A 71 19.60 -5.89 8.25
CA MET A 71 20.56 -6.04 9.34
C MET A 71 20.06 -5.40 10.64
N VAL A 72 19.51 -4.18 10.55
CA VAL A 72 18.91 -3.50 11.72
C VAL A 72 17.73 -4.29 12.26
N GLN A 73 16.86 -4.83 11.40
CA GLN A 73 15.72 -5.66 11.82
C GLN A 73 16.20 -6.96 12.50
N CYS A 74 17.20 -7.63 11.93
CA CYS A 74 17.80 -8.82 12.52
C CYS A 74 18.40 -8.52 13.89
N HIS A 75 19.11 -7.41 14.02
CA HIS A 75 19.66 -6.96 15.32
C HIS A 75 18.55 -6.72 16.36
N GLU A 76 17.46 -6.04 16.00
CA GLU A 76 16.32 -5.84 16.90
C GLU A 76 15.66 -7.16 17.30
N ASN A 77 15.48 -8.08 16.34
CA ASN A 77 14.95 -9.42 16.63
C ASN A 77 15.85 -10.17 17.65
N MET A 78 17.18 -10.11 17.49
CA MET A 78 18.11 -10.71 18.43
C MET A 78 18.00 -10.10 19.84
N ARG A 79 17.81 -8.79 19.95
CA ARG A 79 17.59 -8.12 21.26
C ARG A 79 16.31 -8.62 21.94
N LEU A 80 15.26 -8.87 21.14
CA LEU A 80 13.98 -9.37 21.66
C LEU A 80 14.03 -10.82 22.11
N LEU A 81 14.97 -11.66 21.62
CA LEU A 81 15.13 -13.03 22.09
C LEU A 81 15.53 -13.12 23.59
N GLY A 82 16.10 -12.06 24.14
CA GLY A 82 16.43 -11.95 25.55
C GLY A 82 15.31 -11.43 26.45
N THR A 83 14.19 -10.99 25.89
CA THR A 83 13.01 -10.52 26.62
C THR A 83 11.93 -11.60 26.63
N ALA A 84 11.10 -11.64 27.66
CA ALA A 84 10.04 -12.62 27.81
C ALA A 84 9.01 -12.48 26.70
N ALA A 85 8.71 -13.58 25.99
CA ALA A 85 7.81 -13.78 24.88
C ALA A 85 8.14 -13.00 23.57
N PRO A 86 8.23 -13.70 22.42
CA PRO A 86 8.37 -13.03 21.13
C PRO A 86 7.09 -12.24 20.86
N ARG A 87 7.22 -10.93 20.60
CA ARG A 87 6.12 -10.11 20.10
C ARG A 87 5.68 -10.66 18.76
N GLU A 88 4.45 -11.15 18.69
CA GLU A 88 3.84 -11.42 17.40
C GLU A 88 3.53 -10.12 16.69
N ARG A 89 4.07 -9.97 15.47
CA ARG A 89 3.92 -8.75 14.68
C ARG A 89 3.53 -9.05 13.25
N PHE A 90 2.58 -8.26 12.74
CA PHE A 90 2.23 -8.28 11.32
C PHE A 90 1.88 -6.86 10.83
N ARG A 91 2.61 -6.39 9.82
CA ARG A 91 2.50 -5.05 9.25
C ARG A 91 2.10 -5.16 7.79
N LEU A 92 0.85 -4.81 7.52
CA LEU A 92 0.25 -4.80 6.20
C LEU A 92 0.27 -3.39 5.63
N GLY A 93 0.63 -3.25 4.35
CA GLY A 93 0.53 -2.01 3.59
C GLY A 93 -0.28 -2.16 2.32
N GLY A 94 -0.64 -1.04 1.71
CA GLY A 94 -1.24 -1.00 0.38
C GLY A 94 -2.56 -0.27 0.30
N ILE A 95 -3.40 -0.72 -0.60
CA ILE A 95 -4.63 -0.04 -0.96
C ILE A 95 -5.73 -0.19 0.12
N PRO A 96 -6.59 0.82 0.30
CA PRO A 96 -7.73 0.73 1.20
C PRO A 96 -8.90 -0.06 0.58
N TYR A 97 -8.66 -1.29 0.11
CA TYR A 97 -9.68 -2.16 -0.46
C TYR A 97 -10.51 -2.80 0.66
N PRO A 98 -11.86 -2.61 0.69
CA PRO A 98 -12.68 -3.05 1.80
C PRO A 98 -12.53 -4.52 2.20
N PRO A 99 -12.50 -5.50 1.29
CA PRO A 99 -12.24 -6.90 1.64
C PRO A 99 -10.92 -7.12 2.39
N ALA A 100 -9.87 -6.38 2.03
CA ALA A 100 -8.59 -6.43 2.72
C ALA A 100 -8.67 -5.88 4.15
N CYS A 101 -9.45 -4.81 4.34
CA CYS A 101 -9.72 -4.26 5.65
C CYS A 101 -10.58 -5.22 6.50
N ASP A 102 -11.60 -5.84 5.91
CA ASP A 102 -12.47 -6.79 6.61
C ASP A 102 -11.67 -8.03 7.06
N ALA A 103 -10.76 -8.55 6.23
CA ALA A 103 -9.83 -9.62 6.59
C ALA A 103 -8.89 -9.22 7.73
N PHE A 104 -8.37 -7.98 7.71
CA PHE A 104 -7.52 -7.48 8.78
C PHE A 104 -8.27 -7.32 10.11
N VAL A 105 -9.52 -6.85 10.07
CA VAL A 105 -10.40 -6.79 11.25
C VAL A 105 -10.69 -8.19 11.79
N ALA A 106 -10.91 -9.17 10.91
CA ALA A 106 -11.10 -10.57 11.35
C ALA A 106 -9.85 -11.12 12.04
N LEU A 107 -8.65 -10.86 11.49
CA LEU A 107 -7.37 -11.21 12.10
C LEU A 107 -7.20 -10.56 13.48
N CYS A 108 -7.53 -9.28 13.63
CA CYS A 108 -7.47 -8.59 14.92
C CYS A 108 -8.36 -9.26 15.96
N ARG A 109 -9.60 -9.65 15.59
CA ARG A 109 -10.54 -10.30 16.49
C ARG A 109 -10.09 -11.69 16.93
N GLU A 110 -9.50 -12.48 16.02
CA GLU A 110 -8.98 -13.81 16.35
C GLU A 110 -7.83 -13.74 17.37
N HIS A 111 -7.11 -12.64 17.43
CA HIS A 111 -5.90 -12.47 18.24
C HIS A 111 -6.06 -11.42 19.36
N GLU A 112 -7.28 -10.97 19.63
CA GLU A 112 -7.58 -9.89 20.59
C GLU A 112 -7.03 -10.15 22.02
N THR A 113 -6.89 -11.42 22.39
CA THR A 113 -6.43 -11.82 23.73
C THR A 113 -4.94 -12.14 23.81
N LEU A 114 -4.19 -12.08 22.70
CA LEU A 114 -2.76 -12.36 22.71
C LEU A 114 -1.99 -11.23 23.39
N PRO A 115 -1.12 -11.53 24.37
CA PRO A 115 -0.24 -10.53 24.96
C PRO A 115 0.82 -10.10 23.92
N GLU A 116 1.19 -8.84 23.95
CA GLU A 116 2.29 -8.28 23.14
C GLU A 116 2.12 -8.41 21.61
N LEU A 117 0.88 -8.37 21.10
CA LEU A 117 0.57 -8.37 19.68
C LEU A 117 0.74 -6.97 19.08
N GLU A 118 1.39 -6.88 17.90
CA GLU A 118 1.49 -5.66 17.12
C GLU A 118 0.94 -5.89 15.72
N LEU A 119 -0.28 -5.40 15.44
CA LEU A 119 -0.89 -5.43 14.12
C LEU A 119 -1.00 -4.01 13.57
N SER A 120 -0.55 -3.80 12.34
CA SER A 120 -0.60 -2.49 11.69
C SER A 120 -1.09 -2.62 10.26
N TYR A 121 -1.99 -1.70 9.84
CA TYR A 121 -2.43 -1.58 8.46
C TYR A 121 -2.24 -0.15 7.96
N TYR A 122 -1.35 0.02 7.01
CA TYR A 122 -0.98 1.30 6.42
C TYR A 122 -1.62 1.47 5.05
N CYS A 123 -2.49 2.48 4.92
CA CYS A 123 -3.06 2.90 3.64
C CYS A 123 -2.24 4.07 3.09
N ASP A 124 -1.02 3.79 2.69
CA ASP A 124 -0.11 4.77 2.09
C ASP A 124 -0.28 4.85 0.57
N GLU A 125 0.30 5.91 -0.02
CA GLU A 125 0.53 5.94 -1.46
C GLU A 125 1.38 4.72 -1.87
N PRO A 126 1.11 4.11 -3.04
CA PRO A 126 1.75 2.86 -3.45
C PRO A 126 3.29 2.90 -3.41
N GLU A 127 3.91 4.03 -3.80
CA GLU A 127 5.36 4.21 -3.74
C GLU A 127 5.89 4.15 -2.31
N ALA A 128 5.21 4.82 -1.38
CA ALA A 128 5.60 4.81 0.03
C ALA A 128 5.43 3.41 0.64
N ALA A 129 4.37 2.69 0.31
CA ALA A 129 4.17 1.31 0.74
C ALA A 129 5.24 0.37 0.15
N TRP A 130 5.62 0.59 -1.11
CA TRP A 130 6.70 -0.16 -1.77
C TRP A 130 8.05 0.05 -1.07
N ASP A 131 8.42 1.30 -0.81
CA ASP A 131 9.66 1.63 -0.09
C ASP A 131 9.66 1.03 1.32
N LYS A 132 8.55 1.11 2.05
CA LYS A 132 8.40 0.48 3.36
C LYS A 132 8.58 -1.04 3.31
N LEU A 133 8.03 -1.71 2.28
CA LEU A 133 8.21 -3.15 2.09
C LEU A 133 9.69 -3.49 1.87
N LEU A 134 10.37 -2.75 1.00
CA LEU A 134 11.79 -2.96 0.73
C LEU A 134 12.68 -2.68 1.94
N LEU A 135 12.32 -1.71 2.78
CA LEU A 135 13.03 -1.35 4.00
C LEU A 135 12.64 -2.21 5.22
N SER A 136 11.89 -3.29 5.04
CA SER A 136 11.46 -4.16 6.13
C SER A 136 10.54 -3.49 7.16
N GLU A 137 9.88 -2.40 6.78
CA GLU A 137 8.89 -1.71 7.59
C GLU A 137 7.48 -2.28 7.40
N LEU A 138 7.25 -3.03 6.31
CA LEU A 138 6.07 -3.84 6.06
C LEU A 138 6.47 -5.31 5.90
N ASP A 139 5.58 -6.20 6.27
CA ASP A 139 5.72 -7.64 6.07
C ASP A 139 5.02 -8.08 4.79
N MET A 140 3.94 -7.39 4.43
CA MET A 140 3.11 -7.66 3.27
C MET A 140 2.54 -6.38 2.67
N MET A 141 2.37 -6.35 1.37
CA MET A 141 1.70 -5.26 0.64
C MET A 141 0.66 -5.83 -0.31
N LEU A 142 -0.51 -5.18 -0.38
CA LEU A 142 -1.53 -5.45 -1.38
C LEU A 142 -1.49 -4.39 -2.47
N SER A 143 -1.63 -4.82 -3.72
CA SER A 143 -1.70 -3.94 -4.88
C SER A 143 -2.84 -4.35 -5.79
N LEU A 144 -3.63 -3.37 -6.26
CA LEU A 144 -4.60 -3.51 -7.34
C LEU A 144 -4.09 -2.74 -8.55
N CYS A 145 -3.96 -3.42 -9.67
CA CYS A 145 -3.50 -2.80 -10.91
C CYS A 145 -4.17 -3.42 -12.14
N SER A 146 -4.12 -2.72 -13.28
CA SER A 146 -4.58 -3.30 -14.55
C SER A 146 -3.73 -4.53 -14.92
N PRO A 147 -4.22 -5.44 -15.77
CA PRO A 147 -3.44 -6.60 -16.24
C PRO A 147 -2.09 -6.20 -16.83
N GLU A 148 -2.04 -5.12 -17.63
CA GLU A 148 -0.81 -4.63 -18.26
C GLU A 148 0.20 -4.11 -17.21
N SER A 149 -0.29 -3.39 -16.19
CA SER A 149 0.54 -2.92 -15.07
C SER A 149 0.98 -4.07 -14.18
N GLY A 150 0.18 -5.12 -14.08
CA GLY A 150 0.50 -6.36 -13.38
C GLY A 150 1.77 -7.03 -13.93
N GLU A 151 1.92 -7.08 -15.25
CA GLU A 151 3.14 -7.62 -15.87
C GLU A 151 4.39 -6.80 -15.50
N ARG A 152 4.28 -5.47 -15.42
CA ARG A 152 5.38 -4.61 -14.98
C ARG A 152 5.69 -4.84 -13.51
N LEU A 153 4.66 -4.95 -12.68
CA LEU A 153 4.78 -5.28 -11.26
C LEU A 153 5.53 -6.60 -11.04
N LEU A 154 5.16 -7.66 -11.77
CA LEU A 154 5.82 -8.96 -11.70
C LEU A 154 7.31 -8.86 -12.04
N ARG A 155 7.67 -8.14 -13.11
CA ARG A 155 9.07 -7.90 -13.48
C ARG A 155 9.83 -7.14 -12.38
N GLN A 156 9.22 -6.09 -11.84
CA GLN A 156 9.83 -5.28 -10.78
C GLN A 156 10.03 -6.09 -9.49
N CYS A 157 9.04 -6.88 -9.07
CA CYS A 157 9.17 -7.77 -7.92
C CYS A 157 10.32 -8.77 -8.10
N LYS A 158 10.43 -9.38 -9.28
CA LYS A 158 11.52 -10.30 -9.59
C LYS A 158 12.90 -9.64 -9.49
N GLN A 159 13.05 -8.43 -10.03
CA GLN A 159 14.31 -7.67 -9.97
C GLN A 159 14.69 -7.30 -8.53
N GLN A 160 13.69 -7.04 -7.68
CA GLN A 160 13.88 -6.64 -6.29
C GLN A 160 13.93 -7.84 -5.31
N GLY A 161 13.86 -9.08 -5.81
CA GLY A 161 13.88 -10.28 -4.99
C GLY A 161 12.63 -10.50 -4.14
N LEU A 162 11.53 -9.82 -4.48
CA LEU A 162 10.25 -9.96 -3.78
C LEU A 162 9.48 -11.18 -4.29
N SER A 163 8.64 -11.75 -3.41
CA SER A 163 7.60 -12.70 -3.77
C SER A 163 6.34 -11.94 -4.15
N VAL A 164 5.71 -12.32 -5.25
CA VAL A 164 4.44 -11.75 -5.70
C VAL A 164 3.51 -12.88 -6.12
N ARG A 165 2.24 -12.78 -5.70
CA ARG A 165 1.20 -13.75 -6.03
C ARG A 165 -0.06 -13.01 -6.45
N HIS A 166 -0.61 -13.40 -7.59
CA HIS A 166 -1.95 -13.00 -8.00
C HIS A 166 -2.98 -13.72 -7.11
N LEU A 167 -3.93 -13.00 -6.54
CA LEU A 167 -4.98 -13.55 -5.70
C LEU A 167 -6.27 -13.75 -6.49
N VAL A 168 -6.77 -12.70 -7.14
CA VAL A 168 -8.05 -12.72 -7.85
C VAL A 168 -8.15 -11.54 -8.82
N ASP A 169 -8.94 -11.70 -9.88
CA ASP A 169 -9.39 -10.63 -10.73
C ASP A 169 -10.61 -9.97 -10.12
N VAL A 170 -10.53 -8.66 -9.93
CA VAL A 170 -11.59 -7.86 -9.30
C VAL A 170 -12.33 -7.06 -10.37
N PRO A 171 -13.60 -7.41 -10.69
CA PRO A 171 -14.36 -6.68 -11.68
C PRO A 171 -14.49 -5.19 -11.34
N ILE A 172 -14.49 -4.36 -12.37
CA ILE A 172 -14.76 -2.94 -12.26
C ILE A 172 -16.25 -2.72 -12.39
N VAL A 173 -16.80 -1.87 -11.55
CA VAL A 173 -18.21 -1.53 -11.51
C VAL A 173 -18.39 -0.02 -11.44
N LEU A 174 -19.51 0.45 -11.99
CA LEU A 174 -20.01 1.77 -11.68
C LEU A 174 -20.87 1.66 -10.41
N ARG A 175 -20.70 2.60 -9.49
CA ARG A 175 -21.32 2.57 -8.17
C ARG A 175 -22.12 3.83 -7.92
N ILE A 176 -23.36 3.66 -7.45
CA ILE A 176 -24.25 4.72 -7.02
C ILE A 176 -24.86 4.42 -5.65
N GLY A 177 -25.20 5.47 -4.92
CA GLY A 177 -25.86 5.39 -3.63
C GLY A 177 -27.38 5.45 -3.74
N PRO A 178 -28.08 5.20 -2.61
CA PRO A 178 -29.55 5.13 -2.56
C PRO A 178 -30.26 6.45 -2.94
N ASN A 179 -29.60 7.58 -2.85
CA ASN A 179 -30.14 8.89 -3.22
C ASN A 179 -29.98 9.23 -4.70
N HIS A 180 -29.29 8.38 -5.46
CA HIS A 180 -29.11 8.61 -6.90
C HIS A 180 -30.41 8.33 -7.66
N PRO A 181 -30.87 9.21 -8.59
CA PRO A 181 -32.12 9.01 -9.32
C PRO A 181 -32.23 7.66 -10.05
N LEU A 182 -31.10 7.13 -10.53
CA LEU A 182 -31.02 5.84 -11.20
C LEU A 182 -30.95 4.64 -10.24
N TYR A 183 -30.99 4.85 -8.93
CA TYR A 183 -30.79 3.75 -7.96
C TYR A 183 -31.81 2.62 -8.12
N HIS A 184 -33.06 2.93 -8.48
CA HIS A 184 -34.14 1.97 -8.69
C HIS A 184 -34.50 1.75 -10.17
N ALA A 185 -33.75 2.33 -11.11
CA ALA A 185 -34.00 2.15 -12.53
C ALA A 185 -33.83 0.65 -12.91
N PRO A 186 -34.72 0.06 -13.72
CA PRO A 186 -34.63 -1.36 -14.09
C PRO A 186 -33.37 -1.68 -14.88
N GLU A 187 -33.01 -0.82 -15.81
CA GLU A 187 -31.80 -0.89 -16.63
C GLU A 187 -31.02 0.41 -16.51
N ILE A 188 -29.71 0.33 -16.59
CA ILE A 188 -28.81 1.47 -16.52
C ILE A 188 -27.72 1.29 -17.57
N HIS A 189 -27.54 2.30 -18.41
CA HIS A 189 -26.48 2.40 -19.38
C HIS A 189 -25.46 3.46 -18.99
N LEU A 190 -24.25 3.39 -19.53
CA LEU A 190 -23.21 4.36 -19.21
C LEU A 190 -23.57 5.80 -19.62
N SER A 191 -24.31 5.94 -20.73
CA SER A 191 -24.84 7.24 -21.21
C SER A 191 -25.81 7.91 -20.24
N ASP A 192 -26.46 7.15 -19.34
CA ASP A 192 -27.41 7.71 -18.37
C ASP A 192 -26.72 8.55 -17.30
N PHE A 193 -25.38 8.49 -17.24
CA PHE A 193 -24.57 9.25 -16.30
C PHE A 193 -24.10 10.61 -16.84
N GLU A 194 -24.45 10.97 -18.07
CA GLU A 194 -24.23 12.31 -18.58
C GLU A 194 -24.86 13.36 -17.66
N GLY A 195 -24.10 14.41 -17.34
CA GLY A 195 -24.53 15.46 -16.42
C GLY A 195 -24.45 15.14 -14.91
N TYR A 196 -24.20 13.88 -14.53
CA TYR A 196 -23.90 13.55 -13.13
C TYR A 196 -22.42 13.72 -12.80
N THR A 197 -22.14 13.92 -11.53
CA THR A 197 -20.77 14.16 -11.05
C THR A 197 -20.07 12.84 -10.74
N LEU A 198 -18.91 12.63 -11.35
CA LEU A 198 -17.99 11.55 -11.00
C LEU A 198 -17.24 11.89 -9.71
N VAL A 199 -17.15 10.95 -8.78
CA VAL A 199 -16.25 11.02 -7.63
C VAL A 199 -15.09 10.05 -7.86
N ASP A 200 -13.86 10.59 -7.94
CA ASP A 200 -12.67 9.80 -8.21
C ASP A 200 -11.55 10.10 -7.22
N TYR A 201 -10.55 9.23 -7.18
CA TYR A 201 -9.38 9.44 -6.35
C TYR A 201 -8.33 10.32 -7.04
N ASN A 202 -7.69 11.20 -6.27
CA ASN A 202 -6.47 11.86 -6.70
C ASN A 202 -5.30 10.85 -6.60
N ARG A 203 -5.22 9.96 -7.58
CA ARG A 203 -4.15 8.97 -7.63
C ARG A 203 -2.99 9.51 -8.46
N ARG A 204 -1.82 9.63 -7.84
CA ARG A 204 -0.56 9.63 -8.59
C ARG A 204 -0.31 8.20 -9.04
N ASN A 205 -0.14 8.01 -10.35
CA ASN A 205 -0.06 6.69 -10.95
C ASN A 205 1.26 6.00 -10.57
N PHE A 206 1.23 5.15 -9.55
CA PHE A 206 2.27 4.15 -9.34
C PHE A 206 2.02 2.98 -10.29
N LEU A 207 3.07 2.53 -10.99
CA LEU A 207 3.01 1.47 -12.00
C LEU A 207 2.02 1.77 -13.15
N ASP A 208 1.81 3.04 -13.47
CA ASP A 208 0.89 3.47 -14.54
C ASP A 208 -0.50 2.82 -14.43
N VAL A 209 -1.03 2.69 -13.21
CA VAL A 209 -2.43 2.33 -13.03
C VAL A 209 -3.27 3.46 -13.63
N PRO A 210 -3.90 3.28 -14.78
CA PRO A 210 -4.64 4.36 -15.39
C PRO A 210 -5.80 4.76 -14.47
N ASN A 211 -6.12 6.04 -14.46
CA ASN A 211 -7.37 6.52 -13.91
C ASN A 211 -8.51 5.72 -14.57
N LEU A 212 -9.43 5.16 -13.77
CA LEU A 212 -10.55 4.37 -14.27
C LEU A 212 -11.35 5.13 -15.32
N SER A 213 -11.56 6.43 -15.16
CA SER A 213 -12.25 7.28 -16.13
C SER A 213 -11.53 7.32 -17.47
N ALA A 214 -10.19 7.40 -17.47
CA ALA A 214 -9.40 7.38 -18.70
C ALA A 214 -9.45 6.00 -19.37
N LEU A 215 -9.41 4.92 -18.59
CA LEU A 215 -9.52 3.55 -19.10
C LEU A 215 -10.87 3.31 -19.78
N MET A 216 -11.94 3.87 -19.21
CA MET A 216 -13.31 3.74 -19.68
C MET A 216 -13.64 4.70 -20.84
N LYS A 217 -12.72 5.63 -21.19
CA LYS A 217 -13.00 6.74 -22.12
C LYS A 217 -14.25 7.56 -21.72
N ILE A 218 -14.49 7.67 -20.42
CA ILE A 218 -15.52 8.55 -19.88
C ILE A 218 -14.89 9.92 -19.72
N ASP A 219 -15.48 10.91 -20.35
CA ASP A 219 -15.15 12.31 -20.15
C ASP A 219 -16.29 12.97 -19.35
N PRO A 220 -16.23 12.92 -18.03
CA PRO A 220 -17.28 13.48 -17.18
C PRO A 220 -17.20 15.01 -17.19
N ASP A 221 -18.31 15.68 -17.41
CA ASP A 221 -18.40 17.15 -17.35
C ASP A 221 -18.05 17.70 -15.95
N ARG A 222 -18.22 16.89 -14.91
CA ARG A 222 -18.00 17.26 -13.50
C ARG A 222 -17.26 16.15 -12.77
N VAL A 223 -16.16 16.51 -12.09
CA VAL A 223 -15.37 15.59 -11.30
C VAL A 223 -15.11 16.17 -9.91
N ILE A 224 -15.36 15.37 -8.88
CA ILE A 224 -14.93 15.65 -7.50
C ILE A 224 -13.78 14.69 -7.21
N THR A 225 -12.62 15.24 -6.86
CA THR A 225 -11.43 14.46 -6.54
C THR A 225 -11.27 14.37 -5.02
N VAL A 226 -11.09 13.16 -4.52
CA VAL A 226 -10.90 12.87 -3.10
C VAL A 226 -9.62 12.05 -2.87
N SER A 227 -9.05 12.13 -1.66
CA SER A 227 -7.84 11.41 -1.30
C SER A 227 -8.11 10.13 -0.49
N ASP A 228 -9.31 9.98 0.08
CA ASP A 228 -9.65 8.86 0.94
C ASP A 228 -10.99 8.20 0.59
N ARG A 229 -11.11 6.93 1.00
CA ARG A 229 -12.29 6.11 0.74
C ARG A 229 -13.51 6.57 1.50
N SER A 230 -13.36 7.06 2.74
CA SER A 230 -14.50 7.44 3.57
C SER A 230 -15.24 8.60 2.95
N MET A 231 -14.50 9.62 2.48
CA MET A 231 -15.09 10.75 1.76
C MET A 231 -15.75 10.30 0.46
N LYS A 232 -15.09 9.44 -0.36
CA LYS A 232 -15.67 8.91 -1.59
C LYS A 232 -17.01 8.22 -1.32
N TYR A 233 -17.05 7.33 -0.34
CA TYR A 233 -18.25 6.56 -0.02
C TYR A 233 -19.35 7.42 0.60
N THR A 234 -18.99 8.42 1.40
CA THR A 234 -19.95 9.39 1.95
C THR A 234 -20.62 10.19 0.84
N LEU A 235 -19.84 10.73 -0.09
CA LEU A 235 -20.37 11.49 -1.23
C LEU A 235 -21.32 10.66 -2.09
N ILE A 236 -20.94 9.41 -2.41
CA ILE A 236 -21.78 8.52 -3.21
C ILE A 236 -23.06 8.14 -2.45
N SER A 237 -22.96 7.80 -1.15
CA SER A 237 -24.12 7.33 -0.37
C SER A 237 -25.13 8.45 -0.08
N GLN A 238 -24.69 9.69 0.07
CA GLN A 238 -25.55 10.82 0.44
C GLN A 238 -25.96 11.71 -0.72
N GLY A 239 -25.25 11.63 -1.84
CA GLY A 239 -25.48 12.48 -3.00
C GLY A 239 -26.07 11.75 -4.22
N THR A 240 -26.14 12.50 -5.32
CA THR A 240 -26.54 12.01 -6.65
C THR A 240 -25.34 11.75 -7.56
N MET A 241 -24.22 11.41 -6.97
CA MET A 241 -22.94 11.21 -7.62
C MET A 241 -22.71 9.74 -7.92
N TYR A 242 -21.79 9.46 -8.83
CA TYR A 242 -21.36 8.11 -9.15
C TYR A 242 -19.84 7.96 -9.02
N ALA A 243 -19.40 6.73 -8.93
CA ALA A 243 -17.98 6.40 -8.97
C ALA A 243 -17.71 5.15 -9.79
N LEU A 244 -16.53 5.11 -10.40
CA LEU A 244 -15.94 3.87 -10.90
C LEU A 244 -15.11 3.26 -9.77
N ASP A 245 -15.30 1.96 -9.50
CA ASP A 245 -14.65 1.30 -8.37
C ASP A 245 -14.57 -0.22 -8.59
N CYS A 246 -13.84 -0.89 -7.73
CA CYS A 246 -13.77 -2.34 -7.70
C CYS A 246 -15.06 -2.95 -7.14
N LYS A 247 -15.49 -4.07 -7.70
CA LYS A 247 -16.58 -4.86 -7.12
C LYS A 247 -16.26 -5.24 -5.68
N LEU A 248 -17.28 -5.25 -4.84
CA LEU A 248 -17.19 -5.69 -3.45
C LEU A 248 -17.99 -6.99 -3.27
N PRO A 249 -17.54 -7.90 -2.41
CA PRO A 249 -18.36 -9.03 -1.98
C PRO A 249 -19.70 -8.57 -1.42
N PRO A 250 -20.75 -9.38 -1.54
CA PRO A 250 -22.11 -9.00 -1.11
C PRO A 250 -22.16 -8.49 0.32
N ILE A 251 -21.50 -9.16 1.25
CA ILE A 251 -21.47 -8.80 2.67
C ILE A 251 -20.87 -7.39 2.90
N THR A 252 -19.81 -7.06 2.19
CA THR A 252 -19.17 -5.74 2.27
C THR A 252 -20.04 -4.67 1.60
N ASN A 253 -20.66 -5.01 0.46
CA ASN A 253 -21.49 -4.08 -0.29
C ASN A 253 -22.80 -3.72 0.46
N GLN A 254 -23.43 -4.67 1.16
CA GLN A 254 -24.62 -4.44 1.97
C GLN A 254 -24.43 -3.37 3.04
N ARG A 255 -23.24 -3.26 3.62
CA ARG A 255 -22.89 -2.24 4.62
C ARG A 255 -23.10 -0.81 4.11
N PHE A 256 -22.86 -0.58 2.83
CA PHE A 256 -22.90 0.74 2.20
C PHE A 256 -24.18 0.99 1.40
N LYS A 257 -25.00 -0.03 1.19
CA LYS A 257 -26.23 0.01 0.38
C LYS A 257 -26.00 0.55 -1.04
N PHE A 258 -24.84 0.24 -1.63
CA PHE A 258 -24.56 0.66 -2.98
C PHE A 258 -25.23 -0.24 -4.02
N ARG A 259 -25.69 0.36 -5.09
CA ARG A 259 -26.00 -0.35 -6.32
C ARG A 259 -24.76 -0.34 -7.20
N CYS A 260 -24.34 -1.54 -7.62
CA CYS A 260 -23.20 -1.74 -8.49
C CYS A 260 -23.66 -2.18 -9.88
N ILE A 261 -23.22 -1.49 -10.92
CA ILE A 261 -23.54 -1.76 -12.31
C ILE A 261 -22.27 -2.33 -12.96
N PRO A 262 -22.30 -3.58 -13.46
CA PRO A 262 -21.16 -4.18 -14.15
C PRO A 262 -20.74 -3.38 -15.41
N LEU A 263 -19.46 -3.35 -15.69
CA LEU A 263 -18.86 -2.64 -16.82
C LEU A 263 -18.12 -3.60 -17.76
N GLY A 264 -18.84 -4.63 -18.22
CA GLY A 264 -18.27 -5.67 -19.09
C GLY A 264 -17.19 -6.48 -18.38
N ASP A 265 -16.18 -6.92 -19.14
CA ASP A 265 -15.11 -7.82 -18.65
C ASP A 265 -13.91 -7.08 -18.03
N MET A 266 -14.05 -5.77 -17.78
CA MET A 266 -12.97 -4.99 -17.22
C MET A 266 -12.73 -5.36 -15.74
N HIS A 267 -11.46 -5.57 -15.41
CA HIS A 267 -11.06 -5.94 -14.06
C HIS A 267 -9.68 -5.36 -13.70
N TYR A 268 -9.44 -5.30 -12.43
CA TYR A 268 -8.10 -5.18 -11.87
C TYR A 268 -7.64 -6.53 -11.33
N CYS A 269 -6.33 -6.73 -11.34
CA CYS A 269 -5.70 -7.88 -10.71
C CYS A 269 -5.28 -7.49 -9.28
N LEU A 270 -5.71 -8.26 -8.28
CA LEU A 270 -5.26 -8.11 -6.90
C LEU A 270 -4.02 -8.97 -6.68
N TYR A 271 -2.94 -8.33 -6.30
CA TYR A 271 -1.68 -8.98 -5.97
C TYR A 271 -1.35 -8.84 -4.49
N VAL A 272 -0.75 -9.87 -3.92
CA VAL A 272 -0.01 -9.82 -2.67
C VAL A 272 1.47 -9.81 -2.97
N ILE A 273 2.19 -8.91 -2.34
CA ILE A 273 3.64 -8.72 -2.48
C ILE A 273 4.26 -8.85 -1.11
N GLN A 274 5.30 -9.67 -1.00
CA GLN A 274 5.98 -9.96 0.26
C GLN A 274 7.48 -10.07 0.01
N ARG A 275 8.27 -9.86 1.05
CA ARG A 275 9.67 -10.29 1.01
C ARG A 275 9.73 -11.81 1.17
N LYS A 276 10.73 -12.43 0.54
CA LYS A 276 10.90 -13.90 0.59
C LYS A 276 11.18 -14.42 2.00
N ASP A 277 11.84 -13.61 2.82
CA ASP A 277 12.20 -13.93 4.21
C ASP A 277 11.04 -13.78 5.22
N THR A 278 9.93 -13.14 4.82
CA THR A 278 8.73 -12.93 5.65
C THR A 278 7.46 -13.55 5.08
N ALA A 279 7.56 -14.23 3.94
CA ALA A 279 6.39 -14.77 3.22
C ALA A 279 5.59 -15.82 4.01
N ASP A 280 6.20 -16.47 4.99
CA ASP A 280 5.64 -17.63 5.70
C ASP A 280 5.36 -17.37 7.20
N THR A 281 5.15 -16.11 7.58
CA THR A 281 4.77 -15.81 8.98
C THR A 281 3.36 -16.32 9.28
N PRO A 282 3.08 -16.93 10.46
CA PRO A 282 1.76 -17.46 10.80
C PRO A 282 0.64 -16.43 10.65
N LEU A 283 0.85 -15.20 11.14
CA LEU A 283 -0.13 -14.11 11.01
C LEU A 283 -0.36 -13.69 9.55
N GLY A 284 0.70 -13.65 8.73
CA GLY A 284 0.60 -13.34 7.31
C GLY A 284 -0.17 -14.40 6.54
N GLN A 285 0.09 -15.68 6.81
CA GLN A 285 -0.66 -16.81 6.23
C GLN A 285 -2.13 -16.77 6.65
N ARG A 286 -2.40 -16.57 7.96
CA ARG A 286 -3.76 -16.48 8.47
C ARG A 286 -4.53 -15.32 7.85
N TYR A 287 -3.90 -14.15 7.70
CA TYR A 287 -4.50 -13.02 6.99
C TYR A 287 -4.89 -13.37 5.55
N LEU A 288 -4.02 -14.07 4.81
CA LEU A 288 -4.30 -14.47 3.43
C LEU A 288 -5.43 -15.51 3.32
N GLU A 289 -5.57 -16.42 4.29
CA GLU A 289 -6.70 -17.34 4.37
C GLU A 289 -8.02 -16.58 4.57
N LEU A 290 -8.04 -15.63 5.52
CA LEU A 290 -9.20 -14.78 5.79
C LEU A 290 -9.57 -13.95 4.56
N LEU A 291 -8.59 -13.30 3.93
CA LEU A 291 -8.80 -12.53 2.71
C LEU A 291 -9.34 -13.40 1.58
N SER A 292 -8.71 -14.57 1.35
CA SER A 292 -9.16 -15.50 0.31
C SER A 292 -10.58 -16.01 0.55
N SER A 293 -10.95 -16.22 1.80
CA SER A 293 -12.34 -16.61 2.16
C SER A 293 -13.35 -15.51 1.81
N ILE A 294 -13.02 -14.24 2.10
CA ILE A 294 -13.89 -13.10 1.76
C ILE A 294 -14.01 -12.89 0.26
N LEU A 295 -12.91 -13.13 -0.49
CA LEU A 295 -12.88 -12.94 -1.94
C LEU A 295 -13.56 -14.04 -2.75
N LYS A 296 -13.92 -15.17 -2.15
CA LYS A 296 -14.62 -16.26 -2.85
C LYS A 296 -15.97 -15.86 -3.44
N ASP A 297 -16.60 -14.86 -2.85
CA ASP A 297 -17.93 -14.39 -3.25
C ASP A 297 -17.85 -13.14 -4.17
N LEU A 298 -16.69 -12.88 -4.74
CA LEU A 298 -16.48 -11.76 -5.66
C LEU A 298 -16.93 -12.14 -7.08
#